data_4170859064eff16f9d325f9c04f64de8
#
_entry.id   4170859064eff16f9d325f9c04f64de8
#
_cell.length_a   1.000
_cell.length_b   1.000
_cell.length_c   1.000
_cell.angle_alpha   90.00
_cell.angle_beta   90.00
_cell.angle_gamma   90.00
#
_symmetry.space_group_name_H-M   'P 1'
#
loop_
_entity.id
_entity.type
_entity.pdbx_description
1 polymer ?
#
loop_
_entity_poly.entity_id
_entity_poly.type
_entity_poly.pdbx_seq_one_letter_code
_entity_poly.pdbx_strand_id
1 'polypeptide(L)'
;ENDTRICIVCGSGNNGGDGYVASSILLEKGFNVTIFQSSIPSSIIAKERYLPLKSIVKNISELEDFRDKADLLVDCLLGSGIKGIPRPPYDKYIECMNTFENIISIDVPSGIGSKYAIIPDITITFHDYKMEMNKKNSGTVILHDVGFPNHVDQKTGPGELLLYPEFDSKKHKGQNGKVA
;
A
#
# COMPACT_ATOMS: atom_id res chain seq x y z
N GLU A 1 -26.20 -2.75 -12.43
CA GLU A 1 -26.29 -2.27 -11.05
C GLU A 1 -25.04 -2.77 -10.34
N ASN A 2 -24.28 -1.86 -9.72
CA ASN A 2 -23.03 -2.20 -9.06
C ASN A 2 -23.32 -2.64 -7.61
N ASP A 3 -23.88 -3.83 -7.45
CA ASP A 3 -24.22 -4.40 -6.15
C ASP A 3 -22.98 -4.92 -5.39
N THR A 4 -21.79 -4.90 -6.02
CA THR A 4 -20.54 -5.35 -5.42
C THR A 4 -20.20 -4.51 -4.18
N ARG A 5 -20.10 -5.17 -3.04
CA ARG A 5 -19.75 -4.57 -1.75
C ARG A 5 -18.24 -4.59 -1.56
N ILE A 6 -17.64 -3.43 -1.53
CA ILE A 6 -16.20 -3.25 -1.50
C ILE A 6 -15.76 -2.71 -0.15
N CYS A 7 -14.85 -3.40 0.52
CA CYS A 7 -14.14 -2.91 1.70
C CYS A 7 -12.76 -2.39 1.28
N ILE A 8 -12.42 -1.15 1.61
CA ILE A 8 -11.11 -0.57 1.34
C ILE A 8 -10.42 -0.26 2.66
N VAL A 9 -9.24 -0.86 2.89
CA VAL A 9 -8.48 -0.71 4.12
C VAL A 9 -7.31 0.23 3.90
N CYS A 10 -7.36 1.41 4.51
CA CYS A 10 -6.40 2.48 4.34
C CYS A 10 -5.43 2.58 5.52
N GLY A 11 -4.14 2.60 5.23
CA GLY A 11 -3.09 2.92 6.19
C GLY A 11 -2.90 4.42 6.39
N SER A 12 -1.94 4.79 7.24
CA SER A 12 -1.63 6.20 7.51
C SER A 12 -0.69 6.84 6.49
N GLY A 13 -0.02 6.06 5.66
CA GLY A 13 0.95 6.50 4.65
C GLY A 13 0.32 6.85 3.30
N ASN A 14 1.19 6.99 2.29
CA ASN A 14 0.77 7.34 0.92
C ASN A 14 -0.12 6.25 0.29
N ASN A 15 0.18 4.97 0.51
CA ASN A 15 -0.67 3.87 0.02
C ASN A 15 -2.11 3.97 0.56
N GLY A 16 -2.29 4.37 1.83
CA GLY A 16 -3.60 4.72 2.38
C GLY A 16 -4.25 5.90 1.66
N GLY A 17 -3.43 6.88 1.25
CA GLY A 17 -3.86 8.00 0.40
C GLY A 17 -4.46 7.53 -0.93
N ASP A 18 -3.82 6.57 -1.59
CA ASP A 18 -4.32 5.94 -2.82
C ASP A 18 -5.66 5.25 -2.57
N GLY A 19 -5.80 4.58 -1.42
CA GLY A 19 -7.06 3.97 -0.99
C GLY A 19 -8.20 5.00 -0.83
N TYR A 20 -7.93 6.18 -0.28
CA TYR A 20 -8.95 7.24 -0.19
C TYR A 20 -9.33 7.81 -1.55
N VAL A 21 -8.37 7.95 -2.48
CA VAL A 21 -8.65 8.36 -3.86
C VAL A 21 -9.53 7.33 -4.56
N ALA A 22 -9.16 6.06 -4.48
CA ALA A 22 -9.95 4.96 -5.06
C ALA A 22 -11.37 4.94 -4.47
N SER A 23 -11.50 5.13 -3.14
CA SER A 23 -12.79 5.20 -2.46
C SER A 23 -13.68 6.31 -3.00
N SER A 24 -13.14 7.53 -3.17
CA SER A 24 -13.89 8.67 -3.72
C SER A 24 -14.41 8.37 -5.12
N ILE A 25 -13.54 7.86 -6.00
CA ILE A 25 -13.89 7.56 -7.39
C ILE A 25 -14.95 6.46 -7.47
N LEU A 26 -14.83 5.41 -6.66
CA LEU A 26 -15.79 4.30 -6.65
C LEU A 26 -17.15 4.74 -6.11
N LEU A 27 -17.18 5.56 -5.04
CA LEU A 27 -18.41 6.15 -4.52
C LEU A 27 -19.11 7.05 -5.54
N GLU A 28 -18.36 7.91 -6.24
CA GLU A 28 -18.88 8.76 -7.32
C GLU A 28 -19.47 7.94 -8.48
N LYS A 29 -18.92 6.76 -8.73
CA LYS A 29 -19.42 5.79 -9.73
C LYS A 29 -20.60 4.94 -9.23
N GLY A 30 -21.05 5.15 -8.00
CA GLY A 30 -22.20 4.46 -7.40
C GLY A 30 -21.91 3.04 -6.88
N PHE A 31 -20.64 2.68 -6.65
CA PHE A 31 -20.30 1.43 -5.97
C PHE A 31 -20.60 1.49 -4.47
N ASN A 32 -20.92 0.33 -3.90
CA ASN A 32 -21.12 0.18 -2.46
C ASN A 32 -19.75 0.03 -1.76
N VAL A 33 -19.21 1.12 -1.23
CA VAL A 33 -17.88 1.16 -0.63
C VAL A 33 -17.96 1.41 0.86
N THR A 34 -17.30 0.55 1.65
CA THR A 34 -17.02 0.79 3.07
C THR A 34 -15.54 1.00 3.27
N ILE A 35 -15.15 2.10 3.91
CA ILE A 35 -13.76 2.51 4.08
C ILE A 35 -13.34 2.30 5.52
N PHE A 36 -12.21 1.63 5.72
CA PHE A 36 -11.59 1.39 7.02
C PHE A 36 -10.24 2.08 7.11
N GLN A 37 -9.93 2.66 8.27
CA GLN A 37 -8.61 3.24 8.54
C GLN A 37 -7.93 2.56 9.72
N SER A 38 -6.63 2.31 9.60
CA SER A 38 -5.81 1.82 10.72
C SER A 38 -5.45 2.93 11.71
N SER A 39 -5.26 4.14 11.21
CA SER A 39 -4.98 5.36 11.97
C SER A 39 -5.17 6.60 11.09
N ILE A 40 -5.17 7.78 11.70
CA ILE A 40 -5.28 9.06 10.97
C ILE A 40 -4.09 9.19 10.01
N PRO A 41 -4.32 9.62 8.75
CA PRO A 41 -3.24 9.82 7.79
C PRO A 41 -2.13 10.74 8.30
N SER A 42 -0.88 10.37 8.03
CA SER A 42 0.30 11.12 8.47
C SER A 42 0.81 12.11 7.41
N SER A 43 0.78 11.72 6.12
CA SER A 43 1.22 12.60 5.03
C SER A 43 0.18 13.69 4.73
N ILE A 44 0.64 14.83 4.22
CA ILE A 44 -0.24 15.96 3.84
C ILE A 44 -1.21 15.52 2.75
N ILE A 45 -0.70 14.84 1.72
CA ILE A 45 -1.50 14.37 0.58
C ILE A 45 -2.58 13.39 1.03
N ALA A 46 -2.23 12.40 1.86
CA ALA A 46 -3.20 11.44 2.37
C ALA A 46 -4.28 12.12 3.24
N LYS A 47 -3.91 13.15 4.03
CA LYS A 47 -4.87 13.94 4.82
C LYS A 47 -5.87 14.68 3.94
N GLU A 48 -5.40 15.32 2.88
CA GLU A 48 -6.28 16.02 1.93
C GLU A 48 -7.29 15.08 1.28
N ARG A 49 -6.88 13.85 0.94
CA ARG A 49 -7.77 12.82 0.35
C ARG A 49 -8.74 12.22 1.37
N TYR A 50 -8.32 12.09 2.62
CA TYR A 50 -9.14 11.60 3.71
C TYR A 50 -10.24 12.58 4.16
N LEU A 51 -9.95 13.88 4.21
CA LEU A 51 -10.83 14.89 4.80
C LEU A 51 -12.27 14.87 4.24
N PRO A 52 -12.51 14.77 2.92
CA PRO A 52 -13.86 14.70 2.37
C PRO A 52 -14.63 13.44 2.81
N LEU A 53 -13.92 12.36 3.11
CA LEU A 53 -14.49 11.04 3.44
C LEU A 53 -14.59 10.80 4.96
N LYS A 54 -14.04 11.71 5.78
CA LYS A 54 -13.86 11.52 7.22
C LYS A 54 -15.12 11.05 7.96
N SER A 55 -16.29 11.53 7.56
CA SER A 55 -17.56 11.21 8.24
C SER A 55 -18.06 9.79 7.98
N ILE A 56 -17.56 9.12 6.95
CA ILE A 56 -17.98 7.78 6.53
C ILE A 56 -16.90 6.72 6.75
N VAL A 57 -15.67 7.14 7.12
CA VAL A 57 -14.56 6.23 7.38
C VAL A 57 -14.73 5.57 8.76
N LYS A 58 -14.63 4.25 8.79
CA LYS A 58 -14.71 3.41 9.99
C LYS A 58 -13.33 3.09 10.56
N ASN A 59 -13.30 2.67 11.82
CA ASN A 59 -12.08 2.13 12.40
C ASN A 59 -11.83 0.70 11.89
N ILE A 60 -10.57 0.34 11.64
CA ILE A 60 -10.20 -0.99 11.18
C ILE A 60 -10.59 -2.11 12.16
N SER A 61 -10.76 -1.79 13.43
CA SER A 61 -11.27 -2.75 14.43
C SER A 61 -12.67 -3.28 14.15
N GLU A 62 -13.43 -2.59 13.30
CA GLU A 62 -14.76 -3.03 12.86
C GLU A 62 -14.72 -3.94 11.61
N LEU A 63 -13.52 -4.16 11.01
CA LEU A 63 -13.38 -4.85 9.74
C LEU A 63 -13.89 -6.30 9.79
N GLU A 64 -13.67 -7.01 10.89
CA GLU A 64 -14.09 -8.41 11.04
C GLU A 64 -15.60 -8.60 10.85
N ASP A 65 -16.41 -7.64 11.27
CA ASP A 65 -17.87 -7.65 11.11
C ASP A 65 -18.33 -7.57 9.64
N PHE A 66 -17.41 -7.27 8.73
CA PHE A 66 -17.66 -7.12 7.30
C PHE A 66 -17.18 -8.29 6.45
N ARG A 67 -16.51 -9.28 7.04
CA ARG A 67 -15.97 -10.43 6.30
C ARG A 67 -17.01 -11.11 5.39
N ASP A 68 -18.19 -11.43 5.95
CA ASP A 68 -19.27 -12.10 5.21
C ASP A 68 -20.21 -11.12 4.47
N LYS A 69 -19.92 -9.82 4.57
CA LYS A 69 -20.71 -8.74 3.95
C LYS A 69 -20.02 -8.09 2.77
N ALA A 70 -18.74 -8.35 2.57
CA ALA A 70 -17.95 -7.80 1.48
C ALA A 70 -17.71 -8.85 0.40
N ASP A 71 -17.81 -8.45 -0.85
CA ASP A 71 -17.50 -9.27 -2.01
C ASP A 71 -16.03 -9.08 -2.44
N LEU A 72 -15.42 -7.97 -2.02
CA LEU A 72 -14.06 -7.60 -2.36
C LEU A 72 -13.43 -6.79 -1.22
N LEU A 73 -12.18 -7.12 -0.87
CA LEU A 73 -11.33 -6.31 -0.01
C LEU A 73 -10.20 -5.69 -0.84
N VAL A 74 -9.97 -4.39 -0.66
CA VAL A 74 -8.85 -3.66 -1.26
C VAL A 74 -7.86 -3.29 -0.16
N ASP A 75 -6.65 -3.82 -0.30
CA ASP A 75 -5.53 -3.60 0.61
C ASP A 75 -4.74 -2.35 0.19
N CYS A 76 -4.88 -1.28 0.98
CA CYS A 76 -4.09 -0.06 0.93
C CYS A 76 -3.47 0.23 2.32
N LEU A 77 -3.19 -0.81 3.12
CA LEU A 77 -2.77 -0.66 4.51
C LEU A 77 -1.30 -0.24 4.62
N LEU A 78 -0.38 -0.95 3.93
CA LEU A 78 1.06 -0.69 3.94
C LEU A 78 1.58 -0.68 2.50
N GLY A 79 2.42 0.28 2.15
CA GLY A 79 3.09 0.35 0.84
C GLY A 79 4.54 -0.11 0.91
N SER A 80 5.27 0.05 -0.20
CA SER A 80 6.67 -0.36 -0.41
C SER A 80 7.69 0.31 0.54
N GLY A 81 7.30 1.36 1.25
CA GLY A 81 8.16 2.07 2.21
C GLY A 81 8.42 1.34 3.54
N ILE A 82 7.72 0.23 3.82
CA ILE A 82 7.87 -0.52 5.06
C ILE A 82 8.76 -1.73 4.83
N LYS A 83 9.85 -1.81 5.59
CA LYS A 83 10.79 -2.94 5.55
C LYS A 83 10.67 -3.81 6.79
N GLY A 84 10.70 -5.12 6.61
CA GLY A 84 10.69 -6.10 7.68
C GLY A 84 9.29 -6.51 8.14
N ILE A 85 9.21 -7.05 9.35
CA ILE A 85 7.96 -7.62 9.90
C ILE A 85 7.04 -6.49 10.35
N PRO A 86 5.78 -6.45 9.90
CA PRO A 86 4.78 -5.51 10.42
C PRO A 86 4.66 -5.64 11.93
N ARG A 87 4.74 -4.50 12.63
CA ARG A 87 4.62 -4.46 14.09
C ARG A 87 3.16 -4.48 14.52
N PRO A 88 2.83 -4.99 15.71
CA PRO A 88 1.49 -4.84 16.24
C PRO A 88 1.01 -3.36 16.20
N PRO A 89 -0.25 -3.12 15.86
CA PRO A 89 -1.32 -4.08 15.60
C PRO A 89 -1.46 -4.53 14.14
N TYR A 90 -0.55 -4.16 13.23
CA TYR A 90 -0.65 -4.42 11.79
C TYR A 90 -0.64 -5.91 11.44
N ASP A 91 0.09 -6.73 12.20
CA ASP A 91 0.07 -8.19 12.08
C ASP A 91 -1.35 -8.76 12.20
N LYS A 92 -2.11 -8.31 13.21
CA LYS A 92 -3.51 -8.74 13.43
C LYS A 92 -4.45 -8.21 12.35
N TYR A 93 -4.22 -6.99 11.86
CA TYR A 93 -5.02 -6.44 10.77
C TYR A 93 -4.83 -7.25 9.48
N ILE A 94 -3.58 -7.61 9.17
CA ILE A 94 -3.25 -8.46 8.02
C ILE A 94 -3.87 -9.85 8.17
N GLU A 95 -3.80 -10.46 9.36
CA GLU A 95 -4.45 -11.74 9.62
C GLU A 95 -5.97 -11.66 9.39
N CYS A 96 -6.63 -10.62 9.89
CA CYS A 96 -8.06 -10.39 9.64
C CYS A 96 -8.35 -10.19 8.15
N MET A 97 -7.57 -9.36 7.46
CA MET A 97 -7.75 -9.10 6.02
C MET A 97 -7.60 -10.37 5.18
N ASN A 98 -6.68 -11.26 5.53
CA ASN A 98 -6.48 -12.55 4.84
C ASN A 98 -7.65 -13.55 5.03
N THR A 99 -8.66 -13.24 5.85
CA THR A 99 -9.87 -14.06 5.97
C THR A 99 -10.94 -13.73 4.93
N PHE A 100 -10.76 -12.69 4.14
CA PHE A 100 -11.65 -12.30 3.05
C PHE A 100 -11.38 -13.17 1.81
N GLU A 101 -12.44 -13.45 1.02
CA GLU A 101 -12.33 -14.37 -0.12
C GLU A 101 -11.60 -13.77 -1.33
N ASN A 102 -11.85 -12.49 -1.61
CA ASN A 102 -11.26 -11.81 -2.77
C ASN A 102 -10.48 -10.58 -2.31
N ILE A 103 -9.20 -10.53 -2.62
CA ILE A 103 -8.31 -9.45 -2.16
C ILE A 103 -7.54 -8.85 -3.34
N ILE A 104 -7.59 -7.54 -3.46
CA ILE A 104 -6.75 -6.75 -4.36
C ILE A 104 -5.80 -5.89 -3.52
N SER A 105 -4.49 -6.01 -3.72
CA SER A 105 -3.50 -5.11 -3.10
C SER A 105 -3.10 -3.98 -4.04
N ILE A 106 -2.92 -2.80 -3.48
CA ILE A 106 -2.46 -1.60 -4.19
C ILE A 106 -0.99 -1.34 -3.86
N ASP A 107 -0.18 -1.06 -4.87
CA ASP A 107 1.27 -0.88 -4.87
C ASP A 107 2.01 -2.19 -4.56
N VAL A 108 1.90 -2.71 -3.37
CA VAL A 108 2.44 -3.99 -2.91
C VAL A 108 1.49 -4.65 -1.90
N PRO A 109 1.44 -5.98 -1.80
CA PRO A 109 0.75 -6.63 -0.70
C PRO A 109 1.29 -6.18 0.64
N SER A 110 0.42 -5.72 1.54
CA SER A 110 0.83 -5.23 2.85
C SER A 110 1.63 -6.29 3.60
N GLY A 111 2.82 -5.92 4.06
CA GLY A 111 3.73 -6.83 4.76
C GLY A 111 4.49 -7.82 3.87
N ILE A 112 4.52 -7.60 2.55
CA ILE A 112 5.27 -8.45 1.59
C ILE A 112 6.69 -8.76 2.09
N GLY A 113 7.17 -9.98 1.84
CA GLY A 113 8.48 -10.45 2.31
C GLY A 113 8.52 -10.86 3.79
N SER A 114 7.44 -10.70 4.55
CA SER A 114 7.36 -11.14 5.94
C SER A 114 6.40 -12.32 6.13
N LYS A 115 6.41 -12.91 7.32
CA LYS A 115 5.43 -13.95 7.69
C LYS A 115 4.00 -13.40 7.87
N TYR A 116 3.86 -12.11 8.09
CA TYR A 116 2.58 -11.41 8.13
C TYR A 116 2.45 -10.57 6.87
N ALA A 117 1.98 -11.19 5.80
CA ALA A 117 1.73 -10.53 4.52
C ALA A 117 0.31 -10.82 4.04
N ILE A 118 -0.28 -9.87 3.34
CA ILE A 118 -1.49 -10.11 2.56
C ILE A 118 -1.17 -11.10 1.45
N ILE A 119 -2.12 -12.01 1.20
CA ILE A 119 -2.09 -12.98 0.10
C ILE A 119 -3.20 -12.58 -0.88
N PRO A 120 -2.92 -11.67 -1.83
CA PRO A 120 -3.94 -11.15 -2.73
C PRO A 120 -4.14 -12.07 -3.94
N ASP A 121 -5.31 -11.97 -4.57
CA ASP A 121 -5.58 -12.56 -5.89
C ASP A 121 -4.95 -11.71 -6.99
N ILE A 122 -4.98 -10.39 -6.80
CA ILE A 122 -4.46 -9.40 -7.74
C ILE A 122 -3.66 -8.35 -6.98
N THR A 123 -2.54 -7.93 -7.55
CA THR A 123 -1.82 -6.72 -7.10
C THR A 123 -1.76 -5.73 -8.25
N ILE A 124 -2.25 -4.51 -8.01
CA ILE A 124 -2.10 -3.38 -8.93
C ILE A 124 -0.89 -2.57 -8.47
N THR A 125 0.20 -2.64 -9.21
CA THR A 125 1.44 -1.92 -8.89
C THR A 125 1.69 -0.79 -9.88
N PHE A 126 2.43 0.22 -9.44
CA PHE A 126 2.66 1.44 -10.19
C PHE A 126 4.11 1.55 -10.64
N HIS A 127 4.30 2.10 -11.85
CA HIS A 127 5.57 2.45 -12.44
C HIS A 127 6.47 1.25 -12.78
N ASP A 128 6.80 0.39 -11.83
CA ASP A 128 7.62 -0.81 -12.05
C ASP A 128 7.28 -1.93 -11.07
N TYR A 129 7.67 -3.16 -11.42
CA TYR A 129 7.57 -4.32 -10.55
C TYR A 129 8.51 -4.16 -9.36
N LYS A 130 8.01 -4.41 -8.15
CA LYS A 130 8.88 -4.38 -6.96
C LYS A 130 9.64 -5.71 -6.85
N MET A 131 10.91 -5.65 -6.48
CA MET A 131 11.83 -6.82 -6.43
C MET A 131 11.31 -8.00 -5.59
N GLU A 132 10.49 -7.73 -4.57
CA GLU A 132 9.96 -8.74 -3.68
C GLU A 132 8.73 -9.48 -4.23
N MET A 133 8.12 -8.97 -5.31
CA MET A 133 6.90 -9.52 -5.91
C MET A 133 7.16 -10.80 -6.68
N ASN A 134 6.30 -11.77 -6.48
CA ASN A 134 6.25 -12.98 -7.28
C ASN A 134 4.82 -13.55 -7.28
N LYS A 135 4.55 -14.55 -8.16
CA LYS A 135 3.22 -15.12 -8.32
C LYS A 135 2.62 -15.71 -7.03
N LYS A 136 3.47 -16.14 -6.07
CA LYS A 136 2.99 -16.77 -4.83
C LYS A 136 2.57 -15.76 -3.77
N ASN A 137 3.17 -14.56 -3.77
CA ASN A 137 2.93 -13.56 -2.74
C ASN A 137 2.20 -12.30 -3.24
N SER A 138 1.94 -12.20 -4.54
CA SER A 138 1.32 -11.02 -5.14
C SER A 138 0.15 -11.36 -6.09
N GLY A 139 -0.17 -12.65 -6.24
CA GLY A 139 -1.22 -13.08 -7.16
C GLY A 139 -0.92 -12.68 -8.60
N THR A 140 -1.96 -12.26 -9.33
CA THR A 140 -1.80 -11.68 -10.68
C THR A 140 -1.38 -10.23 -10.55
N VAL A 141 -0.19 -9.89 -11.02
CA VAL A 141 0.33 -8.51 -10.94
C VAL A 141 -0.05 -7.72 -12.20
N ILE A 142 -0.74 -6.61 -12.00
CA ILE A 142 -1.11 -5.64 -13.03
C ILE A 142 -0.24 -4.40 -12.85
N LEU A 143 0.67 -4.17 -13.79
CA LEU A 143 1.47 -2.95 -13.82
C LEU A 143 0.67 -1.83 -14.47
N HIS A 144 0.45 -0.72 -13.74
CA HIS A 144 -0.22 0.47 -14.24
C HIS A 144 0.79 1.60 -14.42
N ASP A 145 0.85 2.13 -15.64
CA ASP A 145 1.67 3.29 -15.94
C ASP A 145 1.03 4.55 -15.33
N VAL A 146 1.79 5.23 -14.47
CA VAL A 146 1.37 6.48 -13.82
C VAL A 146 1.90 7.72 -14.54
N GLY A 147 2.43 7.56 -15.75
CA GLY A 147 2.84 8.66 -16.62
C GLY A 147 4.22 9.24 -16.30
N PHE A 148 5.10 8.49 -15.62
CA PHE A 148 6.50 8.90 -15.54
C PHE A 148 7.15 8.85 -16.91
N PRO A 149 7.88 9.92 -17.32
CA PRO A 149 8.62 9.89 -18.58
C PRO A 149 9.67 8.78 -18.59
N ASN A 150 9.73 7.96 -19.65
CA ASN A 150 10.65 6.81 -19.78
C ASN A 150 12.15 7.14 -19.58
N HIS A 151 12.52 8.40 -19.65
CA HIS A 151 13.91 8.82 -19.44
C HIS A 151 14.26 9.10 -17.96
N VAL A 152 13.29 9.12 -17.06
CA VAL A 152 13.53 9.37 -15.62
C VAL A 152 14.32 8.23 -15.02
N ASP A 153 14.02 6.98 -15.42
CA ASP A 153 14.70 5.77 -14.95
C ASP A 153 16.13 5.61 -15.52
N GLN A 154 16.47 6.36 -16.56
CA GLN A 154 17.74 6.25 -17.26
C GLN A 154 18.76 7.34 -16.86
N LYS A 155 18.34 8.31 -16.04
CA LYS A 155 19.19 9.44 -15.65
C LYS A 155 19.26 9.57 -14.14
N THR A 156 20.41 9.24 -13.59
CA THR A 156 20.76 9.66 -12.23
C THR A 156 20.92 11.18 -12.21
N GLY A 157 20.22 11.84 -11.29
CA GLY A 157 20.26 13.30 -11.15
C GLY A 157 21.10 13.75 -9.95
N PRO A 158 21.44 15.05 -9.85
CA PRO A 158 22.20 15.57 -8.71
C PRO A 158 21.51 15.35 -7.37
N GLY A 159 20.18 15.17 -7.34
CA GLY A 159 19.43 14.83 -6.12
C GLY A 159 19.78 13.46 -5.53
N GLU A 160 20.21 12.50 -6.35
CA GLU A 160 20.62 11.18 -5.87
C GLU A 160 21.99 11.23 -5.18
N LEU A 161 22.85 12.18 -5.53
CA LEU A 161 24.11 12.42 -4.84
C LEU A 161 23.88 12.90 -3.41
N LEU A 162 22.76 13.56 -3.11
CA LEU A 162 22.39 13.97 -1.75
C LEU A 162 21.99 12.80 -0.86
N LEU A 163 21.64 11.65 -1.44
CA LEU A 163 21.34 10.41 -0.72
C LEU A 163 22.59 9.59 -0.40
N TYR A 164 23.73 9.91 -1.02
CA TYR A 164 25.00 9.28 -0.68
C TYR A 164 25.45 9.74 0.70
N PRO A 165 25.77 8.81 1.60
CA PRO A 165 26.34 9.17 2.90
C PRO A 165 27.65 9.92 2.70
N GLU A 166 27.88 11.00 3.43
CA GLU A 166 29.14 11.72 3.40
C GLU A 166 30.30 10.77 3.73
N PHE A 167 31.35 10.84 2.91
CA PHE A 167 32.53 10.03 3.08
C PHE A 167 33.27 10.46 4.36
N ASP A 168 33.32 9.58 5.34
CA ASP A 168 34.09 9.79 6.56
C ASP A 168 35.47 9.14 6.44
N SER A 169 36.50 9.96 6.26
CA SER A 169 37.91 9.52 6.11
C SER A 169 38.46 8.77 7.34
N LYS A 170 37.79 8.86 8.51
CA LYS A 170 38.17 8.17 9.74
C LYS A 170 37.56 6.77 9.86
N LYS A 171 36.63 6.39 8.99
CA LYS A 171 36.00 5.07 8.98
C LYS A 171 36.78 4.07 8.16
N HIS A 172 36.78 2.80 8.61
CA HIS A 172 37.42 1.71 7.89
C HIS A 172 36.68 1.38 6.59
N LYS A 173 37.44 0.83 5.62
CA LYS A 173 36.94 0.28 4.35
C LYS A 173 35.79 -0.71 4.63
N GLY A 174 34.61 -0.41 4.19
CA GLY A 174 33.37 -1.19 4.43
C GLY A 174 32.35 -0.54 5.37
N GLN A 175 32.74 0.49 6.13
CA GLN A 175 31.82 1.31 6.93
C GLN A 175 31.26 2.52 6.14
N ASN A 176 31.91 2.87 5.03
CA ASN A 176 31.45 3.91 4.09
C ASN A 176 30.55 3.35 2.96
N GLY A 177 30.07 2.12 3.07
CA GLY A 177 29.23 1.46 2.08
C GLY A 177 29.95 0.34 1.33
N LYS A 178 29.19 -0.57 0.74
CA LYS A 178 29.66 -1.60 -0.19
C LYS A 178 29.05 -1.33 -1.55
N VAL A 179 29.89 -1.29 -2.58
CA VAL A 179 29.43 -1.35 -3.97
C VAL A 179 29.26 -2.84 -4.30
N ALA A 180 28.05 -3.22 -4.73
CA ALA A 180 27.75 -4.56 -5.20
C ALA A 180 28.09 -4.66 -6.69
#